data_af3eb3622234f9390f4589bcd6f0be40
#
_entry.id   af3eb3622234f9390f4589bcd6f0be40
#
_cell.length_a   1.000
_cell.length_b   1.000
_cell.length_c   1.000
_cell.angle_alpha   90.00
_cell.angle_beta   90.00
_cell.angle_gamma   90.00
#
_symmetry.space_group_name_H-M   'P 1'
#
loop_
_entity.id
_entity.type
_entity.pdbx_description
1 polymer ?
#
loop_
_entity_poly.entity_id
_entity_poly.type
_entity_poly.pdbx_seq_one_letter_code
_entity_poly.pdbx_strand_id
1 'polypeptide(L)'
;ELLELPLVERSQKILGALIGEELPKATLDEMVKNAFTFTAPLEKVEDNIYALELFHGPTLAFKDFGGRFMAQALAAVRGDGKITILTATSGDTGAAVAHAFYGLENINVVILYPKGKISPLQEKLFCTLGGNIRTVAINADFDACQALVKQAFDDVELRQTIGLNSANSINISRLLAQVCYYFEAVAQLPKEKRDNVVVSVPSGNFGNLTAGLIAKTLGLPIKRFVASTNANDTVPRYLKSGNWDPKTTVATLSNAMDVS
;
A
#
# COMPACT_ATOMS: atom_id res chain seq x y z
N GLU A 1 -10.98 -12.88 -21.14
CA GLU A 1 -9.65 -13.54 -21.15
C GLU A 1 -8.77 -13.13 -19.93
N LEU A 2 -8.61 -11.83 -19.66
CA LEU A 2 -7.74 -11.37 -18.55
C LEU A 2 -8.14 -11.93 -17.18
N LEU A 3 -9.44 -11.99 -16.89
CA LEU A 3 -9.98 -12.50 -15.62
C LEU A 3 -9.88 -14.02 -15.46
N GLU A 4 -9.52 -14.75 -16.48
CA GLU A 4 -9.34 -16.21 -16.41
C GLU A 4 -7.88 -16.62 -16.11
N LEU A 5 -6.96 -15.65 -16.07
CA LEU A 5 -5.56 -15.89 -15.75
C LEU A 5 -5.34 -15.98 -14.22
N PRO A 6 -4.33 -16.73 -13.77
CA PRO A 6 -3.88 -16.69 -12.37
C PRO A 6 -3.41 -15.27 -11.95
N LEU A 7 -3.42 -14.99 -10.64
CA LEU A 7 -3.05 -13.68 -10.07
C LEU A 7 -1.75 -13.10 -10.65
N VAL A 8 -0.68 -13.89 -10.67
CA VAL A 8 0.64 -13.41 -11.13
C VAL A 8 0.61 -13.06 -12.61
N GLU A 9 0.12 -13.95 -13.48
CA GLU A 9 0.06 -13.73 -14.93
C GLU A 9 -0.88 -12.56 -15.28
N ARG A 10 -2.01 -12.45 -14.60
CA ARG A 10 -2.92 -11.33 -14.74
C ARG A 10 -2.26 -10.02 -14.35
N SER A 11 -1.54 -10.01 -13.23
CA SER A 11 -0.83 -8.83 -12.73
C SER A 11 0.29 -8.40 -13.65
N GLN A 12 1.02 -9.34 -14.26
CA GLN A 12 2.04 -9.06 -15.28
C GLN A 12 1.43 -8.32 -16.49
N LYS A 13 0.26 -8.75 -16.94
CA LYS A 13 -0.45 -8.07 -18.05
C LYS A 13 -0.97 -6.68 -17.66
N ILE A 14 -1.55 -6.54 -16.48
CA ILE A 14 -2.08 -5.26 -15.99
C ILE A 14 -0.93 -4.27 -15.81
N LEU A 15 0.12 -4.65 -15.10
CA LEU A 15 1.26 -3.79 -14.84
C LEU A 15 2.07 -3.50 -16.11
N GLY A 16 2.16 -4.48 -17.03
CA GLY A 16 2.76 -4.25 -18.34
C GLY A 16 2.02 -3.21 -19.16
N ALA A 17 0.68 -3.19 -19.12
CA ALA A 17 -0.12 -2.18 -19.80
C ALA A 17 0.00 -0.79 -19.14
N LEU A 18 0.22 -0.71 -17.82
CA LEU A 18 0.34 0.55 -17.08
C LEU A 18 1.75 1.15 -17.13
N ILE A 19 2.79 0.32 -17.12
CA ILE A 19 4.20 0.75 -17.13
C ILE A 19 4.71 0.89 -18.57
N GLY A 20 4.13 0.12 -19.50
CA GLY A 20 4.51 0.19 -20.90
C GLY A 20 5.95 -0.26 -21.15
N GLU A 21 6.66 0.51 -21.97
CA GLU A 21 8.03 0.21 -22.40
C GLU A 21 9.12 0.78 -21.45
N GLU A 22 8.73 1.38 -20.31
CA GLU A 22 9.69 1.95 -19.34
C GLU A 22 10.61 0.89 -18.72
N LEU A 23 10.13 -0.37 -18.67
CA LEU A 23 10.90 -1.51 -18.19
C LEU A 23 10.85 -2.66 -19.21
N PRO A 24 11.94 -3.42 -19.38
CA PRO A 24 11.91 -4.65 -20.16
C PRO A 24 10.86 -5.61 -19.60
N LYS A 25 10.06 -6.21 -20.48
CA LYS A 25 8.97 -7.12 -20.09
C LYS A 25 9.45 -8.24 -19.15
N ALA A 26 10.60 -8.85 -19.43
CA ALA A 26 11.14 -9.92 -18.59
C ALA A 26 11.45 -9.45 -17.17
N THR A 27 11.97 -8.23 -17.02
CA THR A 27 12.25 -7.62 -15.71
C THR A 27 10.95 -7.39 -14.94
N LEU A 28 9.93 -6.83 -15.60
CA LEU A 28 8.64 -6.60 -14.97
C LEU A 28 7.95 -7.92 -14.57
N ASP A 29 7.98 -8.93 -15.43
CA ASP A 29 7.40 -10.24 -15.15
C ASP A 29 8.05 -10.90 -13.92
N GLU A 30 9.37 -10.77 -13.78
CA GLU A 30 10.10 -11.26 -12.60
C GLU A 30 9.78 -10.47 -11.34
N MET A 31 9.72 -9.14 -11.44
CA MET A 31 9.31 -8.27 -10.32
C MET A 31 7.95 -8.67 -9.76
N VAL A 32 6.97 -8.88 -10.63
CA VAL A 32 5.60 -9.28 -10.22
C VAL A 32 5.63 -10.66 -9.55
N LYS A 33 6.34 -11.63 -10.14
CA LYS A 33 6.47 -12.97 -9.59
C LYS A 33 7.10 -12.96 -8.19
N ASN A 34 8.12 -12.14 -7.98
CA ASN A 34 8.83 -12.03 -6.70
C ASN A 34 8.03 -11.22 -5.66
N ALA A 35 7.18 -10.29 -6.10
CA ALA A 35 6.34 -9.50 -5.22
C ALA A 35 5.11 -10.28 -4.74
N PHE A 36 4.41 -10.99 -5.63
CA PHE A 36 3.13 -11.65 -5.33
C PHE A 36 3.32 -13.14 -5.07
N THR A 37 3.90 -13.47 -3.91
CA THR A 37 4.19 -14.84 -3.47
C THR A 37 3.14 -15.42 -2.54
N PHE A 38 2.04 -14.73 -2.31
CA PHE A 38 0.91 -15.11 -1.46
C PHE A 38 -0.42 -14.85 -2.16
N THR A 39 -1.46 -15.48 -1.70
CA THR A 39 -2.79 -15.45 -2.32
C THR A 39 -3.64 -14.29 -1.79
N ALA A 40 -4.70 -13.97 -2.51
CA ALA A 40 -5.76 -13.05 -2.11
C ALA A 40 -7.12 -13.75 -2.36
N PRO A 41 -7.51 -14.72 -1.52
CA PRO A 41 -8.74 -15.45 -1.73
C PRO A 41 -9.96 -14.57 -1.52
N LEU A 42 -11.01 -14.86 -2.29
CA LEU A 42 -12.32 -14.23 -2.14
C LEU A 42 -13.26 -15.21 -1.43
N GLU A 43 -13.45 -15.01 -0.14
CA GLU A 43 -14.26 -15.89 0.70
C GLU A 43 -15.74 -15.49 0.70
N LYS A 44 -16.63 -16.46 0.49
CA LYS A 44 -18.07 -16.22 0.58
C LYS A 44 -18.48 -16.12 2.05
N VAL A 45 -19.00 -14.97 2.47
CA VAL A 45 -19.51 -14.74 3.84
C VAL A 45 -20.98 -15.16 3.93
N GLU A 46 -21.79 -14.66 3.01
CA GLU A 46 -23.21 -15.04 2.85
C GLU A 46 -23.67 -14.79 1.41
N ASP A 47 -24.96 -14.95 1.12
CA ASP A 47 -25.44 -14.77 -0.26
C ASP A 47 -25.19 -13.35 -0.76
N ASN A 48 -24.42 -13.26 -1.86
CA ASN A 48 -23.98 -12.02 -2.51
C ASN A 48 -23.02 -11.14 -1.68
N ILE A 49 -22.50 -11.63 -0.55
CA ILE A 49 -21.48 -10.96 0.25
C ILE A 49 -20.20 -11.80 0.28
N TYR A 50 -19.11 -11.19 -0.11
CA TYR A 50 -17.81 -11.81 -0.18
C TYR A 50 -16.76 -10.92 0.53
N ALA A 51 -15.78 -11.56 1.14
CA ALA A 51 -14.62 -10.90 1.72
C ALA A 51 -13.37 -11.23 0.87
N LEU A 52 -12.73 -10.19 0.33
CA LEU A 52 -11.41 -10.34 -0.26
C LEU A 52 -10.37 -10.30 0.87
N GLU A 53 -9.73 -11.42 1.12
CA GLU A 53 -8.73 -11.54 2.18
C GLU A 53 -7.36 -11.09 1.69
N LEU A 54 -6.87 -9.97 2.18
CA LEU A 54 -5.59 -9.36 1.78
C LEU A 54 -4.51 -9.46 2.87
N PHE A 55 -4.70 -10.35 3.85
CA PHE A 55 -3.83 -10.51 5.01
C PHE A 55 -2.94 -11.76 4.97
N HIS A 56 -2.82 -12.42 3.83
CA HIS A 56 -2.00 -13.64 3.68
C HIS A 56 -0.52 -13.35 3.38
N GLY A 57 -0.14 -12.08 3.28
CA GLY A 57 1.25 -11.67 3.14
C GLY A 57 2.02 -11.67 4.48
N PRO A 58 3.35 -11.43 4.45
CA PRO A 58 4.22 -11.57 5.62
C PRO A 58 3.89 -10.64 6.79
N THR A 59 3.22 -9.52 6.54
CA THR A 59 2.88 -8.55 7.60
C THR A 59 1.39 -8.46 7.89
N LEU A 60 0.61 -9.40 7.35
CA LEU A 60 -0.82 -9.55 7.60
C LEU A 60 -1.65 -8.33 7.20
N ALA A 61 -1.17 -7.56 6.22
CA ALA A 61 -1.82 -6.35 5.73
C ALA A 61 -1.79 -6.29 4.19
N PHE A 62 -2.83 -5.71 3.59
CA PHE A 62 -2.89 -5.49 2.12
C PHE A 62 -1.70 -4.70 1.59
N LYS A 63 -1.02 -3.98 2.45
CA LYS A 63 0.15 -3.15 2.13
C LYS A 63 1.35 -3.97 1.66
N ASP A 64 1.36 -5.28 1.94
CA ASP A 64 2.37 -6.20 1.43
C ASP A 64 2.43 -6.23 -0.10
N PHE A 65 1.29 -6.15 -0.79
CA PHE A 65 1.25 -6.06 -2.25
C PHE A 65 2.07 -4.87 -2.77
N GLY A 66 1.75 -3.68 -2.27
CA GLY A 66 2.42 -2.44 -2.67
C GLY A 66 3.87 -2.35 -2.21
N GLY A 67 4.16 -2.74 -0.98
CA GLY A 67 5.51 -2.70 -0.41
C GLY A 67 6.48 -3.61 -1.16
N ARG A 68 6.09 -4.86 -1.40
CA ARG A 68 6.92 -5.85 -2.09
C ARG A 68 7.16 -5.50 -3.56
N PHE A 69 6.12 -5.05 -4.28
CA PHE A 69 6.30 -4.61 -5.65
C PHE A 69 7.22 -3.39 -5.75
N MET A 70 7.05 -2.40 -4.87
CA MET A 70 7.92 -1.24 -4.79
C MET A 70 9.39 -1.63 -4.52
N ALA A 71 9.63 -2.59 -3.64
CA ALA A 71 10.98 -3.08 -3.35
C ALA A 71 11.64 -3.69 -4.59
N GLN A 72 10.90 -4.51 -5.35
CA GLN A 72 11.37 -5.07 -6.62
C GLN A 72 11.63 -3.98 -7.66
N ALA A 73 10.72 -3.00 -7.79
CA ALA A 73 10.88 -1.89 -8.73
C ALA A 73 12.13 -1.05 -8.41
N LEU A 74 12.32 -0.67 -7.16
CA LEU A 74 13.50 0.09 -6.75
C LEU A 74 14.80 -0.71 -6.94
N ALA A 75 14.80 -2.00 -6.63
CA ALA A 75 15.95 -2.85 -6.88
C ALA A 75 16.32 -2.94 -8.37
N ALA A 76 15.31 -2.93 -9.26
CA ALA A 76 15.51 -3.00 -10.70
C ALA A 76 16.03 -1.68 -11.32
N VAL A 77 15.61 -0.50 -10.79
CA VAL A 77 15.89 0.80 -11.43
C VAL A 77 16.96 1.64 -10.75
N ARG A 78 17.37 1.30 -9.53
CA ARG A 78 18.27 2.13 -8.72
C ARG A 78 19.70 2.28 -9.24
N GLY A 79 20.16 1.39 -10.13
CA GLY A 79 21.58 1.28 -10.48
C GLY A 79 22.44 0.90 -9.26
N ASP A 80 23.70 1.38 -9.22
CA ASP A 80 24.67 1.06 -8.14
C ASP A 80 24.58 2.02 -6.93
N GLY A 81 23.67 2.98 -6.96
CA GLY A 81 23.51 3.99 -5.90
C GLY A 81 22.95 3.41 -4.60
N LYS A 82 23.35 4.02 -3.47
CA LYS A 82 22.70 3.80 -2.18
C LYS A 82 21.40 4.58 -2.10
N ILE A 83 20.35 3.94 -1.58
CA ILE A 83 19.04 4.57 -1.36
C ILE A 83 18.69 4.48 0.11
N THR A 84 18.13 5.56 0.64
CA THR A 84 17.51 5.57 1.97
C THR A 84 16.01 5.76 1.82
N ILE A 85 15.25 4.76 2.23
CA ILE A 85 13.80 4.82 2.32
C ILE A 85 13.45 5.47 3.66
N LEU A 86 12.73 6.58 3.62
CA LEU A 86 12.16 7.21 4.82
C LEU A 86 10.63 7.13 4.75
N THR A 87 10.02 6.62 5.80
CA THR A 87 8.57 6.49 5.88
C THR A 87 8.05 6.80 7.28
N ALA A 88 6.90 7.46 7.36
CA ALA A 88 6.10 7.53 8.56
C ALA A 88 5.05 6.43 8.54
N THR A 89 4.73 5.86 9.70
CA THR A 89 3.74 4.79 9.81
C THR A 89 2.82 4.96 11.01
N SER A 90 1.56 4.60 10.81
CA SER A 90 0.58 4.34 11.88
C SER A 90 0.52 2.84 12.27
N GLY A 91 1.48 2.04 11.78
CA GLY A 91 1.63 0.61 12.08
C GLY A 91 1.91 -0.24 10.83
N ASP A 92 0.90 -0.55 10.02
CA ASP A 92 0.98 -1.53 8.93
C ASP A 92 1.94 -1.15 7.80
N THR A 93 1.99 0.14 7.43
CA THR A 93 2.90 0.58 6.35
C THR A 93 4.35 0.35 6.73
N GLY A 94 4.73 0.65 7.98
CA GLY A 94 6.08 0.41 8.49
C GLY A 94 6.45 -1.06 8.45
N ALA A 95 5.55 -1.95 8.86
CA ALA A 95 5.75 -3.38 8.81
C ALA A 95 5.93 -3.87 7.36
N ALA A 96 5.02 -3.50 6.45
CA ALA A 96 5.10 -3.92 5.05
C ALA A 96 6.37 -3.42 4.35
N VAL A 97 6.77 -2.17 4.58
CA VAL A 97 8.00 -1.59 4.05
C VAL A 97 9.23 -2.27 4.63
N ALA A 98 9.29 -2.45 5.95
CA ALA A 98 10.41 -3.10 6.61
C ALA A 98 10.65 -4.51 6.06
N HIS A 99 9.61 -5.33 5.97
CA HIS A 99 9.72 -6.71 5.45
C HIS A 99 10.05 -6.75 3.96
N ALA A 100 9.50 -5.82 3.17
CA ALA A 100 9.75 -5.78 1.72
C ALA A 100 11.19 -5.42 1.37
N PHE A 101 11.82 -4.55 2.16
CA PHE A 101 13.18 -4.05 1.94
C PHE A 101 14.26 -4.72 2.80
N TYR A 102 13.86 -5.59 3.75
CA TYR A 102 14.80 -6.26 4.64
C TYR A 102 15.83 -7.08 3.86
N GLY A 103 17.11 -6.88 4.16
CA GLY A 103 18.22 -7.59 3.55
C GLY A 103 18.57 -7.18 2.12
N LEU A 104 17.87 -6.18 1.55
CA LEU A 104 18.27 -5.66 0.23
C LEU A 104 19.54 -4.82 0.35
N GLU A 105 20.53 -5.18 -0.48
CA GLU A 105 21.81 -4.49 -0.52
C GLU A 105 21.66 -3.04 -1.00
N ASN A 106 22.46 -2.13 -0.46
CA ASN A 106 22.48 -0.72 -0.79
C ASN A 106 21.15 0.04 -0.57
N ILE A 107 20.21 -0.56 0.17
CA ILE A 107 18.96 0.11 0.58
C ILE A 107 18.91 0.15 2.10
N ASN A 108 18.85 1.35 2.66
CA ASN A 108 18.56 1.57 4.07
C ASN A 108 17.09 1.96 4.24
N VAL A 109 16.48 1.55 5.34
CA VAL A 109 15.10 1.91 5.68
C VAL A 109 15.07 2.58 7.04
N VAL A 110 14.46 3.75 7.11
CA VAL A 110 14.19 4.49 8.35
C VAL A 110 12.69 4.66 8.51
N ILE A 111 12.15 4.18 9.61
CA ILE A 111 10.72 4.18 9.91
C ILE A 111 10.46 5.06 11.12
N LEU A 112 9.70 6.14 10.93
CA LEU A 112 9.21 6.99 12.01
C LEU A 112 7.82 6.52 12.44
N TYR A 113 7.61 6.33 13.74
CA TYR A 113 6.31 5.91 14.26
C TYR A 113 5.97 6.60 15.58
N PRO A 114 4.69 6.81 15.91
CA PRO A 114 4.26 7.46 17.13
C PRO A 114 4.40 6.50 18.31
N LYS A 115 5.25 6.84 19.29
CA LYS A 115 5.55 6.02 20.45
C LYS A 115 4.28 5.71 21.26
N GLY A 116 4.03 4.42 21.48
CA GLY A 116 2.90 3.94 22.27
C GLY A 116 1.52 4.11 21.63
N LYS A 117 1.45 4.49 20.33
CA LYS A 117 0.18 4.69 19.61
C LYS A 117 -0.06 3.67 18.50
N ILE A 118 0.76 2.64 18.42
CA ILE A 118 0.59 1.49 17.51
C ILE A 118 0.47 0.22 18.34
N SER A 119 -0.08 -0.84 17.77
CA SER A 119 -0.23 -2.11 18.50
C SER A 119 1.13 -2.77 18.76
N PRO A 120 1.27 -3.55 19.85
CA PRO A 120 2.50 -4.30 20.13
C PRO A 120 2.89 -5.25 18.99
N LEU A 121 1.92 -5.81 18.29
CA LEU A 121 2.17 -6.67 17.12
C LEU A 121 2.78 -5.87 15.97
N GLN A 122 2.18 -4.74 15.61
CA GLN A 122 2.71 -3.85 14.57
C GLN A 122 4.14 -3.39 14.89
N GLU A 123 4.40 -2.97 16.14
CA GLU A 123 5.73 -2.55 16.58
C GLU A 123 6.75 -3.68 16.42
N LYS A 124 6.43 -4.89 16.87
CA LYS A 124 7.31 -6.06 16.74
C LYS A 124 7.64 -6.38 15.28
N LEU A 125 6.69 -6.25 14.35
CA LEU A 125 6.89 -6.59 12.95
C LEU A 125 8.00 -5.77 12.27
N PHE A 126 8.37 -4.60 12.77
CA PHE A 126 9.45 -3.82 12.16
C PHE A 126 10.58 -3.42 13.10
N CYS A 127 10.34 -3.31 14.41
CA CYS A 127 11.38 -2.92 15.37
C CYS A 127 12.39 -4.02 15.69
N THR A 128 12.06 -5.29 15.42
CA THR A 128 12.91 -6.45 15.75
C THR A 128 13.77 -6.95 14.60
N LEU A 129 13.61 -6.44 13.40
CA LEU A 129 14.31 -6.93 12.20
C LEU A 129 15.81 -6.61 12.22
N GLY A 130 16.21 -5.41 12.59
CA GLY A 130 17.62 -4.99 12.53
C GLY A 130 18.14 -4.90 11.08
N GLY A 131 19.41 -5.25 10.88
CA GLY A 131 20.04 -5.23 9.55
C GLY A 131 20.03 -3.82 8.95
N ASN A 132 19.44 -3.66 7.78
CA ASN A 132 19.28 -2.40 7.08
C ASN A 132 18.02 -1.60 7.50
N ILE A 133 17.26 -2.09 8.49
CA ILE A 133 16.05 -1.44 9.00
C ILE A 133 16.41 -0.66 10.29
N ARG A 134 16.03 0.61 10.32
CA ARG A 134 16.15 1.49 11.50
C ARG A 134 14.77 2.04 11.82
N THR A 135 14.46 2.12 13.11
CA THR A 135 13.16 2.60 13.60
C THR A 135 13.36 3.70 14.62
N VAL A 136 12.54 4.74 14.55
CA VAL A 136 12.60 5.90 15.44
C VAL A 136 11.21 6.15 15.99
N ALA A 137 11.06 5.95 17.32
CA ALA A 137 9.84 6.25 18.04
C ALA A 137 9.77 7.75 18.34
N ILE A 138 8.74 8.43 17.88
CA ILE A 138 8.52 9.86 18.07
C ILE A 138 7.51 10.07 19.21
N ASN A 139 7.81 10.95 20.14
CA ASN A 139 6.91 11.34 21.25
C ASN A 139 5.83 12.32 20.74
N ALA A 140 5.06 11.91 19.74
CA ALA A 140 3.99 12.70 19.14
C ALA A 140 2.95 11.77 18.50
N ASP A 141 2.13 12.29 17.59
CA ASP A 141 1.19 11.52 16.78
C ASP A 141 1.75 11.16 15.39
N PHE A 142 0.93 10.47 14.62
CA PHE A 142 1.29 10.07 13.26
C PHE A 142 1.48 11.29 12.32
N ASP A 143 0.66 12.32 12.49
CA ASP A 143 0.75 13.54 11.65
C ASP A 143 2.08 14.24 11.87
N ALA A 144 2.60 14.28 13.11
CA ALA A 144 3.94 14.79 13.40
C ALA A 144 5.04 13.94 12.74
N CYS A 145 4.90 12.61 12.73
CA CYS A 145 5.83 11.74 12.00
C CYS A 145 5.82 12.05 10.49
N GLN A 146 4.65 12.27 9.91
CA GLN A 146 4.53 12.67 8.50
C GLN A 146 5.15 14.04 8.22
N ALA A 147 4.95 15.01 9.12
CA ALA A 147 5.55 16.33 9.00
C ALA A 147 7.08 16.27 8.98
N LEU A 148 7.70 15.44 9.83
CA LEU A 148 9.15 15.23 9.84
C LEU A 148 9.64 14.59 8.53
N VAL A 149 8.93 13.59 8.01
CA VAL A 149 9.24 12.99 6.71
C VAL A 149 9.19 14.07 5.61
N LYS A 150 8.15 14.91 5.61
CA LYS A 150 8.00 15.98 4.64
C LYS A 150 9.14 16.98 4.71
N GLN A 151 9.54 17.41 5.92
CA GLN A 151 10.70 18.30 6.12
C GLN A 151 11.99 17.68 5.57
N ALA A 152 12.22 16.38 5.78
CA ALA A 152 13.39 15.70 5.22
C ALA A 152 13.39 15.68 3.68
N PHE A 153 12.21 15.57 3.06
CA PHE A 153 12.07 15.64 1.59
C PHE A 153 12.21 17.07 1.03
N ASP A 154 11.87 18.08 1.81
CA ASP A 154 12.06 19.50 1.43
C ASP A 154 13.54 19.92 1.52
N ASP A 155 14.35 19.22 2.30
CA ASP A 155 15.81 19.43 2.38
C ASP A 155 16.51 18.78 1.16
N VAL A 156 16.90 19.64 0.22
CA VAL A 156 17.51 19.20 -1.05
C VAL A 156 18.89 18.56 -0.82
N GLU A 157 19.69 19.10 0.09
CA GLU A 157 21.04 18.59 0.41
C GLU A 157 20.96 17.21 1.04
N LEU A 158 20.11 17.03 2.05
CA LEU A 158 19.86 15.74 2.68
C LEU A 158 19.38 14.73 1.66
N ARG A 159 18.37 15.09 0.86
CA ARG A 159 17.77 14.20 -0.15
C ARG A 159 18.79 13.68 -1.16
N GLN A 160 19.69 14.53 -1.61
CA GLN A 160 20.73 14.14 -2.57
C GLN A 160 21.85 13.33 -1.90
N THR A 161 22.27 13.72 -0.70
CA THR A 161 23.40 13.09 0.02
C THR A 161 23.14 11.63 0.36
N ILE A 162 21.91 11.28 0.75
CA ILE A 162 21.55 9.92 1.18
C ILE A 162 20.68 9.16 0.17
N GLY A 163 20.40 9.73 -1.01
CA GLY A 163 19.50 9.12 -1.99
C GLY A 163 18.10 8.88 -1.41
N LEU A 164 17.53 9.93 -0.78
CA LEU A 164 16.26 9.80 -0.05
C LEU A 164 15.09 9.48 -0.97
N ASN A 165 14.34 8.43 -0.63
CA ASN A 165 13.14 8.00 -1.34
C ASN A 165 11.99 7.70 -0.35
N SER A 166 10.75 7.87 -0.79
CA SER A 166 9.56 7.66 0.04
C SER A 166 8.89 6.33 -0.25
N ALA A 167 8.53 5.60 0.82
CA ALA A 167 7.68 4.42 0.73
C ALA A 167 6.25 4.68 1.23
N ASN A 168 5.83 5.92 1.37
CA ASN A 168 4.45 6.25 1.74
C ASN A 168 3.48 6.00 0.56
N SER A 169 2.18 6.11 0.82
CA SER A 169 1.14 5.86 -0.19
C SER A 169 1.14 6.80 -1.40
N ILE A 170 1.90 7.89 -1.34
CA ILE A 170 2.14 8.80 -2.47
C ILE A 170 3.03 8.19 -3.57
N ASN A 171 3.75 7.11 -3.28
CA ASN A 171 4.58 6.44 -4.28
C ASN A 171 3.69 5.60 -5.20
N ILE A 172 3.68 5.96 -6.49
CA ILE A 172 2.80 5.35 -7.50
C ILE A 172 3.00 3.82 -7.63
N SER A 173 4.21 3.30 -7.45
CA SER A 173 4.48 1.86 -7.56
C SER A 173 3.68 1.05 -6.54
N ARG A 174 3.39 1.63 -5.37
CA ARG A 174 2.51 1.01 -4.37
C ARG A 174 1.07 0.94 -4.83
N LEU A 175 0.56 1.98 -5.48
CA LEU A 175 -0.80 2.02 -6.01
C LEU A 175 -0.99 1.05 -7.17
N LEU A 176 -0.04 1.01 -8.11
CA LEU A 176 -0.10 0.12 -9.27
C LEU A 176 -0.24 -1.35 -8.86
N ALA A 177 0.54 -1.80 -7.88
CA ALA A 177 0.44 -3.15 -7.35
C ALA A 177 -0.94 -3.45 -6.73
N GLN A 178 -1.54 -2.47 -6.08
CA GLN A 178 -2.85 -2.61 -5.45
C GLN A 178 -3.99 -2.71 -6.47
N VAL A 179 -3.84 -2.20 -7.68
CA VAL A 179 -4.81 -2.41 -8.76
C VAL A 179 -5.07 -3.90 -8.99
N CYS A 180 -4.01 -4.72 -8.89
CA CYS A 180 -4.06 -6.14 -9.22
C CYS A 180 -5.03 -6.95 -8.36
N TYR A 181 -5.13 -6.68 -7.06
CA TYR A 181 -6.03 -7.45 -6.20
C TYR A 181 -7.52 -7.12 -6.43
N TYR A 182 -7.86 -5.96 -7.00
CA TYR A 182 -9.24 -5.69 -7.43
C TYR A 182 -9.63 -6.57 -8.62
N PHE A 183 -8.73 -6.75 -9.57
CA PHE A 183 -8.93 -7.70 -10.66
C PHE A 183 -9.00 -9.15 -10.14
N GLU A 184 -8.19 -9.49 -9.14
CA GLU A 184 -8.23 -10.80 -8.48
C GLU A 184 -9.59 -11.06 -7.83
N ALA A 185 -10.14 -10.08 -7.12
CA ALA A 185 -11.46 -10.19 -6.50
C ALA A 185 -12.55 -10.49 -7.52
N VAL A 186 -12.60 -9.73 -8.63
CA VAL A 186 -13.62 -9.92 -9.66
C VAL A 186 -13.42 -11.23 -10.43
N ALA A 187 -12.17 -11.64 -10.64
CA ALA A 187 -11.85 -12.90 -11.32
C ALA A 187 -12.36 -14.14 -10.57
N GLN A 188 -12.34 -14.10 -9.25
CA GLN A 188 -12.83 -15.21 -8.39
C GLN A 188 -14.36 -15.24 -8.24
N LEU A 189 -15.07 -14.17 -8.59
CA LEU A 189 -16.53 -14.19 -8.60
C LEU A 189 -17.08 -15.11 -9.68
N PRO A 190 -18.24 -15.77 -9.43
CA PRO A 190 -19.02 -16.41 -10.48
C PRO A 190 -19.27 -15.45 -11.64
N LYS A 191 -19.18 -15.93 -12.88
CA LYS A 191 -19.23 -15.06 -14.08
C LYS A 191 -20.49 -14.19 -14.12
N GLU A 192 -21.62 -14.75 -13.72
CA GLU A 192 -22.93 -14.09 -13.68
C GLU A 192 -23.02 -12.96 -12.61
N LYS A 193 -22.06 -12.88 -11.69
CA LYS A 193 -22.01 -11.87 -10.63
C LYS A 193 -21.03 -10.73 -10.91
N ARG A 194 -20.23 -10.82 -11.98
CA ARG A 194 -19.15 -9.87 -12.26
C ARG A 194 -19.64 -8.48 -12.69
N ASP A 195 -20.84 -8.35 -13.25
CA ASP A 195 -21.30 -7.09 -13.87
C ASP A 195 -21.90 -6.05 -12.89
N ASN A 196 -22.15 -6.41 -11.64
CA ASN A 196 -22.80 -5.53 -10.66
C ASN A 196 -22.04 -5.45 -9.34
N VAL A 197 -20.72 -5.51 -9.37
CA VAL A 197 -19.87 -5.52 -8.19
C VAL A 197 -19.91 -4.17 -7.47
N VAL A 198 -20.21 -4.21 -6.17
CA VAL A 198 -20.03 -3.08 -5.25
C VAL A 198 -18.91 -3.45 -4.29
N VAL A 199 -17.90 -2.59 -4.16
CA VAL A 199 -16.76 -2.84 -3.28
C VAL A 199 -16.80 -1.89 -2.10
N SER A 200 -16.88 -2.44 -0.88
CA SER A 200 -16.69 -1.68 0.35
C SER A 200 -15.23 -1.71 0.76
N VAL A 201 -14.62 -0.55 0.91
CA VAL A 201 -13.20 -0.39 1.15
C VAL A 201 -12.98 0.40 2.44
N PRO A 202 -12.50 -0.24 3.53
CA PRO A 202 -12.04 0.48 4.70
C PRO A 202 -10.85 1.39 4.33
N SER A 203 -10.95 2.68 4.63
CA SER A 203 -10.01 3.67 4.14
C SER A 203 -9.67 4.72 5.20
N GLY A 204 -8.38 5.00 5.35
CA GLY A 204 -7.85 6.17 6.07
C GLY A 204 -7.11 7.08 5.08
N ASN A 205 -6.01 6.59 4.50
CA ASN A 205 -5.23 7.31 3.48
C ASN A 205 -5.79 7.20 2.05
N PHE A 206 -6.85 6.45 1.82
CA PHE A 206 -7.53 6.28 0.53
C PHE A 206 -6.68 5.74 -0.63
N GLY A 207 -5.44 5.31 -0.40
CA GLY A 207 -4.58 4.72 -1.43
C GLY A 207 -5.18 3.44 -2.01
N ASN A 208 -5.71 2.56 -1.17
CA ASN A 208 -6.39 1.35 -1.59
C ASN A 208 -7.64 1.65 -2.46
N LEU A 209 -8.47 2.62 -2.06
CA LEU A 209 -9.63 3.05 -2.85
C LEU A 209 -9.19 3.66 -4.19
N THR A 210 -8.14 4.47 -4.20
CA THR A 210 -7.57 5.06 -5.42
C THR A 210 -7.14 3.97 -6.41
N ALA A 211 -6.49 2.92 -5.93
CA ALA A 211 -6.14 1.76 -6.77
C ALA A 211 -7.39 1.08 -7.35
N GLY A 212 -8.48 0.97 -6.58
CA GLY A 212 -9.76 0.47 -7.06
C GLY A 212 -10.40 1.36 -8.14
N LEU A 213 -10.31 2.68 -7.98
CA LEU A 213 -10.76 3.63 -9.00
C LEU A 213 -9.95 3.51 -10.29
N ILE A 214 -8.64 3.31 -10.20
CA ILE A 214 -7.78 3.02 -11.36
C ILE A 214 -8.24 1.72 -12.02
N ALA A 215 -8.46 0.64 -11.26
CA ALA A 215 -8.95 -0.63 -11.79
C ALA A 215 -10.28 -0.46 -12.54
N LYS A 216 -11.20 0.32 -11.99
CA LYS A 216 -12.47 0.66 -12.67
C LYS A 216 -12.25 1.44 -13.96
N THR A 217 -11.34 2.39 -13.98
CA THR A 217 -10.99 3.18 -15.18
C THR A 217 -10.37 2.29 -16.27
N LEU A 218 -9.64 1.24 -15.88
CA LEU A 218 -9.10 0.22 -16.78
C LEU A 218 -10.16 -0.76 -17.31
N GLY A 219 -11.44 -0.58 -16.95
CA GLY A 219 -12.55 -1.37 -17.45
C GLY A 219 -13.00 -2.51 -16.55
N LEU A 220 -12.48 -2.61 -15.30
CA LEU A 220 -12.99 -3.58 -14.34
C LEU A 220 -14.46 -3.25 -13.99
N PRO A 221 -15.42 -4.20 -14.09
CA PRO A 221 -16.85 -3.93 -14.00
C PRO A 221 -17.32 -3.67 -12.55
N ILE A 222 -16.71 -2.69 -11.89
CA ILE A 222 -17.11 -2.23 -10.56
C ILE A 222 -18.18 -1.13 -10.72
N LYS A 223 -19.39 -1.40 -10.24
CA LYS A 223 -20.50 -0.45 -10.29
C LYS A 223 -20.22 0.78 -9.46
N ARG A 224 -19.83 0.58 -8.19
CA ARG A 224 -19.47 1.65 -7.25
C ARG A 224 -18.58 1.16 -6.12
N PHE A 225 -17.95 2.13 -5.45
CA PHE A 225 -17.26 1.92 -4.19
C PHE A 225 -18.04 2.50 -3.02
N VAL A 226 -17.88 1.90 -1.85
CA VAL A 226 -18.30 2.42 -0.56
C VAL A 226 -17.02 2.64 0.25
N ALA A 227 -16.65 3.88 0.49
CA ALA A 227 -15.51 4.22 1.32
C ALA A 227 -15.96 4.24 2.79
N SER A 228 -15.52 3.26 3.55
CA SER A 228 -15.79 3.19 4.99
C SER A 228 -14.65 3.85 5.76
N THR A 229 -14.96 4.73 6.71
CA THR A 229 -13.98 5.35 7.60
C THR A 229 -14.29 5.01 9.05
N ASN A 230 -13.29 5.16 9.92
CA ASN A 230 -13.52 5.18 11.36
C ASN A 230 -13.99 6.58 11.81
N ALA A 231 -13.82 6.92 13.10
CA ALA A 231 -14.23 8.24 13.62
C ALA A 231 -13.45 9.42 12.98
N ASN A 232 -12.35 9.14 12.28
CA ASN A 232 -11.57 10.13 11.54
C ASN A 232 -12.19 10.28 10.14
N ASP A 233 -13.18 11.15 10.01
CA ASP A 233 -14.11 11.24 8.88
C ASP A 233 -13.93 12.48 8.00
N THR A 234 -12.72 13.02 7.91
CA THR A 234 -12.43 14.24 7.13
C THR A 234 -12.88 14.12 5.67
N VAL A 235 -12.57 13.02 5.00
CA VAL A 235 -12.95 12.82 3.59
C VAL A 235 -14.47 12.69 3.39
N PRO A 236 -15.22 11.87 4.15
CA PRO A 236 -16.68 11.86 4.07
C PRO A 236 -17.32 13.24 4.31
N ARG A 237 -16.83 14.02 5.28
CA ARG A 237 -17.31 15.39 5.51
C ARG A 237 -17.01 16.31 4.32
N TYR A 238 -15.81 16.24 3.77
CA TYR A 238 -15.44 16.98 2.57
C TYR A 238 -16.34 16.63 1.38
N LEU A 239 -16.55 15.35 1.09
CA LEU A 239 -17.43 14.93 -0.01
C LEU A 239 -18.86 15.41 0.14
N LYS A 240 -19.35 15.58 1.37
CA LYS A 240 -20.70 16.05 1.66
C LYS A 240 -20.82 17.56 1.61
N SER A 241 -19.81 18.31 2.07
CA SER A 241 -19.88 19.77 2.26
C SER A 241 -19.10 20.58 1.23
N GLY A 242 -18.11 19.97 0.56
CA GLY A 242 -17.13 20.66 -0.27
C GLY A 242 -16.03 21.38 0.54
N ASN A 243 -16.11 21.39 1.87
CA ASN A 243 -15.15 22.07 2.73
C ASN A 243 -14.14 21.09 3.30
N TRP A 244 -12.84 21.34 3.04
CA TRP A 244 -11.75 20.60 3.64
C TRP A 244 -11.45 21.14 5.04
N ASP A 245 -11.87 20.40 6.07
CA ASP A 245 -11.75 20.77 7.47
C ASP A 245 -11.21 19.59 8.28
N PRO A 246 -9.87 19.33 8.25
CA PRO A 246 -9.25 18.28 9.03
C PRO A 246 -9.37 18.60 10.53
N LYS A 247 -9.67 17.56 11.32
CA LYS A 247 -9.76 17.64 12.78
C LYS A 247 -8.61 16.88 13.42
N THR A 248 -8.37 17.13 14.70
CA THR A 248 -7.42 16.33 15.48
C THR A 248 -7.77 14.84 15.39
N THR A 249 -6.80 14.03 15.05
CA THR A 249 -6.96 12.58 14.91
C THR A 249 -7.41 11.95 16.23
N VAL A 250 -8.43 11.11 16.14
CA VAL A 250 -8.97 10.33 17.27
C VAL A 250 -8.42 8.91 17.20
N ALA A 251 -7.88 8.40 18.29
CA ALA A 251 -7.42 7.02 18.38
C ALA A 251 -8.59 6.03 18.35
N THR A 252 -8.51 5.01 17.49
CA THR A 252 -9.52 3.96 17.32
C THR A 252 -8.92 2.57 17.35
N LEU A 253 -9.75 1.53 17.39
CA LEU A 253 -9.31 0.14 17.24
C LEU A 253 -8.70 -0.11 15.85
N SER A 254 -9.12 0.65 14.84
CA SER A 254 -8.59 0.58 13.47
C SER A 254 -7.44 1.59 13.28
N ASN A 255 -6.44 1.55 14.14
CA ASN A 255 -5.38 2.55 14.23
C ASN A 255 -4.63 2.80 12.90
N ALA A 256 -4.55 1.82 12.02
CA ALA A 256 -3.97 1.98 10.67
C ALA A 256 -4.74 2.98 9.77
N MET A 257 -5.97 3.35 10.17
CA MET A 257 -6.83 4.33 9.51
C MET A 257 -6.97 5.64 10.32
N ASP A 258 -6.25 5.80 11.42
CA ASP A 258 -6.26 7.02 12.24
C ASP A 258 -5.44 8.11 11.56
N VAL A 259 -6.10 8.84 10.67
CA VAL A 259 -5.53 9.92 9.84
C VAL A 259 -6.51 11.10 9.84
N SER A 260 -5.98 12.32 10.03
CA SER A 260 -6.77 13.57 10.02
C SER A 260 -7.19 14.02 8.62
#